data_d729a4d8258fba1ba6dcafd4a74c7981
#
_entry.id   d729a4d8258fba1ba6dcafd4a74c7981
#
_cell.length_a   1.000
_cell.length_b   1.000
_cell.length_c   1.000
_cell.angle_alpha   90.00
_cell.angle_beta   90.00
_cell.angle_gamma   90.00
#
_symmetry.space_group_name_H-M   'P 1'
#
loop_
_entity.id
_entity.type
_entity.pdbx_description
1 polymer ?
#
loop_
_entity_poly.entity_id
_entity_poly.type
_entity_poly.pdbx_seq_one_letter_code
_entity_poly.pdbx_strand_id
1 'polypeptide(L)'
;YPSLYTGTDGQPGAGYGEMWTTDDLSTVPGVILYQQWLETIKPGHSCYYEHTSSHDIEMHQGTVDLYLCKDGKTISNSELYAGDKDIYSTFRNRDPRMYHTIMPPYKVVDGKGDYTTWSYTSDPADREYIDIMGPNESCSNPGVGMKRLPGQNWSASLVRRVPNLQGGAQYTIEGKKYGPHAYVACRSGYYVWKNWDNWEENYNNAQVNTADKPIFKIEEILLNYAEALYETGAFDQNVAEETINKLRTRAGVEKMTVANIDENFDPKRGKYYPKNNTTGILVDPVLWEIRRERIIELMGEGFGFYDVRRWRMAPWFVNMQQKGMWISKNELSSLTLLNETTGTSDGANGSMTEGYIYLFNDPIKEGKGWLEKYYLYQVPLEEIALNPNLTQNPGWDKE
;
A
#
# COMPACT_ATOMS: atom_id res chain seq x y z
N TYR A 1 -17.85 22.03 -10.17
CA TYR A 1 -16.65 21.24 -9.94
C TYR A 1 -16.98 19.77 -10.24
N PRO A 2 -16.09 18.99 -10.88
CA PRO A 2 -16.32 17.57 -11.07
C PRO A 2 -16.54 16.92 -9.69
N SER A 3 -17.56 16.07 -9.62
CA SER A 3 -17.87 15.34 -8.39
C SER A 3 -16.84 14.25 -8.16
N LEU A 4 -16.62 13.92 -6.91
CA LEU A 4 -15.80 12.76 -6.53
C LEU A 4 -16.50 11.46 -6.97
N TYR A 5 -15.77 10.53 -7.57
CA TYR A 5 -16.32 9.23 -7.94
C TYR A 5 -16.58 8.36 -6.69
N THR A 6 -17.78 7.85 -6.59
CA THR A 6 -18.22 7.06 -5.42
C THR A 6 -18.31 5.56 -5.68
N GLY A 7 -18.09 5.13 -6.94
CA GLY A 7 -18.21 3.74 -7.35
C GLY A 7 -19.62 3.35 -7.79
N THR A 8 -19.76 2.13 -8.30
CA THR A 8 -21.01 1.58 -8.85
C THR A 8 -21.69 0.62 -7.89
N ASP A 9 -20.99 -0.07 -7.03
CA ASP A 9 -21.52 -1.12 -6.17
C ASP A 9 -22.00 -0.63 -4.78
N GLY A 10 -21.74 0.64 -4.45
CA GLY A 10 -22.16 1.24 -3.18
C GLY A 10 -21.39 0.77 -1.95
N GLN A 11 -20.35 -0.05 -2.13
CA GLN A 11 -19.52 -0.50 -1.02
C GLN A 11 -18.54 0.58 -0.55
N PRO A 12 -18.15 0.58 0.72
CA PRO A 12 -17.18 1.55 1.24
C PRO A 12 -15.87 1.53 0.47
N GLY A 13 -15.47 2.69 -0.05
CA GLY A 13 -14.25 2.83 -0.84
C GLY A 13 -14.32 2.33 -2.28
N ALA A 14 -15.48 1.86 -2.75
CA ALA A 14 -15.65 1.32 -4.10
C ALA A 14 -15.11 2.29 -5.17
N GLY A 15 -15.51 3.54 -5.16
CA GLY A 15 -15.02 4.53 -6.12
C GLY A 15 -13.50 4.75 -6.11
N TYR A 16 -12.87 4.57 -4.97
CA TYR A 16 -11.40 4.57 -4.89
C TYR A 16 -10.78 3.36 -5.60
N GLY A 17 -11.37 2.17 -5.43
CA GLY A 17 -10.85 0.93 -6.02
C GLY A 17 -11.17 0.80 -7.51
N GLU A 18 -12.41 1.02 -7.91
CA GLU A 18 -12.91 0.82 -9.28
C GLU A 18 -12.20 1.72 -10.30
N MET A 19 -11.84 2.95 -9.92
CA MET A 19 -11.12 3.88 -10.79
C MET A 19 -9.83 3.30 -11.39
N TRP A 20 -9.21 2.33 -10.72
CA TRP A 20 -7.95 1.71 -11.14
C TRP A 20 -8.13 0.45 -12.00
N THR A 21 -9.36 0.02 -12.16
CA THR A 21 -9.69 -1.26 -12.82
C THR A 21 -10.73 -1.12 -13.93
N THR A 22 -11.14 0.10 -14.25
CA THR A 22 -12.12 0.36 -15.32
C THR A 22 -11.44 0.57 -16.67
N ASP A 23 -12.06 0.07 -17.74
CA ASP A 23 -11.57 0.19 -19.11
C ASP A 23 -11.90 1.55 -19.76
N ASP A 24 -12.78 2.34 -19.16
CA ASP A 24 -13.18 3.64 -19.70
C ASP A 24 -13.31 4.70 -18.59
N LEU A 25 -12.25 5.46 -18.40
CA LEU A 25 -12.23 6.59 -17.46
C LEU A 25 -12.94 7.84 -17.95
N SER A 26 -13.39 7.91 -19.21
CA SER A 26 -14.14 9.07 -19.72
C SER A 26 -15.47 9.26 -19.02
N THR A 27 -16.02 8.21 -18.44
CA THR A 27 -17.30 8.18 -17.71
C THR A 27 -17.15 8.37 -16.21
N VAL A 28 -15.90 8.41 -15.68
CA VAL A 28 -15.62 8.48 -14.25
C VAL A 28 -15.49 9.93 -13.79
N PRO A 29 -16.43 10.45 -12.99
CA PRO A 29 -16.35 11.82 -12.48
C PRO A 29 -15.06 12.05 -11.68
N GLY A 30 -14.47 13.23 -11.85
CA GLY A 30 -13.27 13.63 -11.11
C GLY A 30 -11.95 13.20 -11.75
N VAL A 31 -11.93 12.30 -12.72
CA VAL A 31 -10.75 12.04 -13.54
C VAL A 31 -10.62 13.17 -14.57
N ILE A 32 -9.51 13.90 -14.49
CA ILE A 32 -9.26 15.10 -15.31
C ILE A 32 -8.40 14.76 -16.52
N LEU A 33 -7.42 13.90 -16.31
CA LEU A 33 -6.53 13.39 -17.35
C LEU A 33 -6.23 11.93 -17.09
N TYR A 34 -6.31 11.12 -18.13
CA TYR A 34 -5.99 9.69 -18.05
C TYR A 34 -5.26 9.21 -19.30
N GLN A 35 -4.57 8.12 -19.18
CA GLN A 35 -4.00 7.37 -20.29
C GLN A 35 -4.99 6.28 -20.70
N GLN A 36 -5.50 6.42 -21.92
CA GLN A 36 -6.34 5.40 -22.52
C GLN A 36 -5.48 4.26 -23.08
N TRP A 37 -5.93 3.03 -22.84
CA TRP A 37 -5.34 1.81 -23.37
C TRP A 37 -6.37 1.10 -24.25
N LEU A 38 -6.00 0.84 -25.51
CA LEU A 38 -6.84 0.14 -26.47
C LEU A 38 -6.01 -0.99 -27.09
N GLU A 39 -6.51 -2.20 -27.08
CA GLU A 39 -5.81 -3.38 -27.61
C GLU A 39 -5.28 -3.17 -29.02
N THR A 40 -6.02 -2.44 -29.86
CA THR A 40 -5.67 -2.18 -31.26
C THR A 40 -4.57 -1.12 -31.45
N ILE A 41 -4.35 -0.25 -30.46
CA ILE A 41 -3.42 0.90 -30.55
C ILE A 41 -2.28 0.77 -29.57
N LYS A 42 -2.59 0.44 -28.32
CA LYS A 42 -1.66 0.18 -27.24
C LYS A 42 -2.14 -1.09 -26.53
N PRO A 43 -1.51 -2.22 -26.79
CA PRO A 43 -2.05 -3.51 -26.37
C PRO A 43 -1.99 -3.78 -24.87
N GLY A 44 -1.49 -2.89 -24.06
CA GLY A 44 -1.54 -3.04 -22.62
C GLY A 44 -0.38 -2.39 -21.90
N HIS A 45 -0.43 -2.43 -20.59
CA HIS A 45 0.59 -1.87 -19.70
C HIS A 45 1.27 -2.96 -18.87
N SER A 46 2.36 -2.60 -18.18
CA SER A 46 3.24 -3.53 -17.47
C SER A 46 2.68 -4.08 -16.16
N CYS A 47 1.45 -3.77 -15.81
CA CYS A 47 0.83 -4.19 -14.53
C CYS A 47 0.89 -5.71 -14.32
N TYR A 48 0.82 -6.49 -15.40
CA TYR A 48 1.02 -7.94 -15.34
C TYR A 48 2.36 -8.32 -14.72
N TYR A 49 3.46 -7.75 -15.22
CA TYR A 49 4.79 -8.07 -14.69
C TYR A 49 4.95 -7.64 -13.23
N GLU A 50 4.37 -6.53 -12.87
CA GLU A 50 4.39 -6.04 -11.51
C GLU A 50 3.68 -7.01 -10.57
N HIS A 51 2.57 -7.59 -11.00
CA HIS A 51 1.76 -8.48 -10.14
C HIS A 51 2.09 -9.96 -10.25
N THR A 52 2.73 -10.43 -11.31
CA THR A 52 2.95 -11.87 -11.53
C THR A 52 4.40 -12.30 -11.66
N SER A 53 5.27 -11.42 -12.13
CA SER A 53 6.67 -11.73 -12.38
C SER A 53 7.64 -11.03 -11.45
N SER A 54 7.27 -9.85 -10.95
CA SER A 54 8.00 -9.15 -9.92
C SER A 54 7.29 -9.38 -8.58
N HIS A 55 7.99 -9.98 -7.65
CA HIS A 55 7.47 -10.28 -6.33
C HIS A 55 7.69 -9.14 -5.32
N ASP A 56 8.01 -7.95 -5.81
CA ASP A 56 8.49 -6.83 -5.00
C ASP A 56 7.43 -5.73 -4.80
N ILE A 57 6.16 -5.99 -5.20
CA ILE A 57 5.05 -5.06 -4.97
C ILE A 57 4.43 -5.34 -3.61
N GLU A 58 5.01 -4.74 -2.61
CA GLU A 58 4.61 -4.98 -1.22
C GLU A 58 4.73 -3.71 -0.38
N MET A 59 3.99 -3.68 0.73
CA MET A 59 4.10 -2.65 1.74
C MET A 59 4.69 -3.23 3.03
N HIS A 60 5.27 -2.38 3.85
CA HIS A 60 5.71 -2.75 5.19
C HIS A 60 4.69 -2.33 6.26
N GLN A 61 4.80 -2.89 7.46
CA GLN A 61 3.89 -2.64 8.58
C GLN A 61 3.72 -1.14 8.87
N GLY A 62 4.79 -0.35 8.82
CA GLY A 62 4.70 1.08 9.09
C GLY A 62 3.82 1.86 8.11
N THR A 63 3.70 1.42 6.86
CA THR A 63 2.76 1.99 5.89
C THR A 63 1.32 1.58 6.22
N VAL A 64 1.11 0.32 6.60
CA VAL A 64 -0.19 -0.20 7.05
C VAL A 64 -0.68 0.56 8.28
N ASP A 65 0.21 0.89 9.20
CA ASP A 65 -0.11 1.63 10.42
C ASP A 65 -0.61 3.06 10.16
N LEU A 66 -0.30 3.64 8.99
CA LEU A 66 -0.78 4.99 8.63
C LEU A 66 -2.28 5.06 8.34
N TYR A 67 -2.91 3.96 7.93
CA TYR A 67 -4.36 3.95 7.72
C TYR A 67 -5.10 4.17 9.03
N LEU A 68 -6.14 4.99 9.02
CA LEU A 68 -7.01 5.19 10.17
C LEU A 68 -7.92 3.98 10.42
N CYS A 69 -8.57 3.95 11.56
CA CYS A 69 -9.74 3.12 11.78
C CYS A 69 -11.00 3.80 11.23
N LYS A 70 -12.11 3.07 11.09
CA LYS A 70 -13.38 3.59 10.56
C LYS A 70 -13.92 4.77 11.37
N ASP A 71 -13.61 4.84 12.66
CA ASP A 71 -13.95 5.97 13.55
C ASP A 71 -13.09 7.21 13.33
N GLY A 72 -12.28 7.25 12.28
CA GLY A 72 -11.42 8.37 11.92
C GLY A 72 -10.22 8.57 12.83
N LYS A 73 -9.97 7.67 13.78
CA LYS A 73 -8.85 7.73 14.72
C LYS A 73 -7.66 6.88 14.27
N THR A 74 -6.49 7.20 14.78
CA THR A 74 -5.28 6.39 14.60
C THR A 74 -5.36 5.06 15.35
N ILE A 75 -4.55 4.08 14.95
CA ILE A 75 -4.43 2.79 15.65
C ILE A 75 -4.02 2.92 17.12
N SER A 76 -3.42 4.04 17.50
CA SER A 76 -3.03 4.30 18.89
C SER A 76 -4.20 4.74 19.77
N ASN A 77 -5.27 5.29 19.19
CA ASN A 77 -6.36 5.96 19.91
C ASN A 77 -7.75 5.38 19.58
N SER A 78 -7.87 4.49 18.62
CA SER A 78 -9.13 3.87 18.26
C SER A 78 -9.41 2.65 19.14
N GLU A 79 -10.59 2.61 19.75
CA GLU A 79 -11.09 1.41 20.44
C GLU A 79 -11.53 0.32 19.47
N LEU A 80 -11.69 0.66 18.17
CA LEU A 80 -12.05 -0.29 17.12
C LEU A 80 -10.84 -1.08 16.63
N TYR A 81 -9.62 -0.64 16.95
CA TYR A 81 -8.40 -1.32 16.49
C TYR A 81 -8.24 -2.70 17.13
N ALA A 82 -8.29 -3.74 16.31
CA ALA A 82 -8.23 -5.13 16.78
C ALA A 82 -6.81 -5.67 16.99
N GLY A 83 -5.79 -4.81 16.75
CA GLY A 83 -4.38 -5.22 16.85
C GLY A 83 -3.80 -5.70 15.52
N ASP A 84 -2.53 -6.10 15.54
CA ASP A 84 -1.75 -6.51 14.36
C ASP A 84 -1.09 -7.89 14.51
N LYS A 85 -1.46 -8.63 15.57
CA LYS A 85 -0.91 -9.97 15.85
C LYS A 85 -1.51 -11.08 14.96
N ASP A 86 -2.44 -10.74 14.12
CA ASP A 86 -3.07 -11.56 13.12
C ASP A 86 -3.46 -10.69 11.93
N ILE A 87 -3.24 -11.17 10.72
CA ILE A 87 -3.49 -10.37 9.53
C ILE A 87 -4.96 -9.98 9.35
N TYR A 88 -5.91 -10.83 9.76
CA TYR A 88 -7.32 -10.49 9.74
C TYR A 88 -7.63 -9.33 10.70
N SER A 89 -7.08 -9.39 11.90
CA SER A 89 -7.19 -8.30 12.89
C SER A 89 -6.58 -7.00 12.39
N THR A 90 -5.47 -7.07 11.68
CA THR A 90 -4.83 -5.89 11.07
C THR A 90 -5.74 -5.11 10.14
N PHE A 91 -6.61 -5.81 9.40
CA PHE A 91 -7.55 -5.19 8.46
C PHE A 91 -8.89 -4.79 9.12
N ARG A 92 -9.21 -5.37 10.28
CA ARG A 92 -10.53 -5.20 10.90
C ARG A 92 -10.76 -3.76 11.35
N ASN A 93 -11.92 -3.21 10.99
CA ASN A 93 -12.35 -1.85 11.31
C ASN A 93 -11.40 -0.73 10.82
N ARG A 94 -10.58 -1.01 9.82
CA ARG A 94 -9.68 -0.03 9.21
C ARG A 94 -10.35 0.71 8.05
N ASP A 95 -9.72 1.79 7.63
CA ASP A 95 -10.07 2.54 6.43
C ASP A 95 -10.25 1.61 5.23
N PRO A 96 -11.42 1.60 4.58
CA PRO A 96 -11.67 0.74 3.44
C PRO A 96 -10.69 0.87 2.27
N ARG A 97 -10.07 2.03 2.08
CA ARG A 97 -9.02 2.20 1.06
C ARG A 97 -7.85 1.25 1.27
N MET A 98 -7.64 0.77 2.50
CA MET A 98 -6.61 -0.21 2.81
C MET A 98 -6.81 -1.50 2.02
N TYR A 99 -7.99 -2.11 2.03
CA TYR A 99 -8.20 -3.37 1.32
C TYR A 99 -8.42 -3.21 -0.19
N HIS A 100 -8.63 -1.98 -0.68
CA HIS A 100 -8.56 -1.70 -2.12
C HIS A 100 -7.12 -1.50 -2.61
N THR A 101 -6.20 -1.15 -1.74
CA THR A 101 -4.77 -0.94 -2.06
C THR A 101 -3.93 -2.17 -1.75
N ILE A 102 -4.16 -2.78 -0.59
CA ILE A 102 -3.45 -3.95 -0.09
C ILE A 102 -4.44 -5.11 -0.10
N MET A 103 -4.09 -6.21 -0.74
CA MET A 103 -4.96 -7.39 -0.81
C MET A 103 -5.32 -7.87 0.60
N PRO A 104 -6.59 -7.84 0.98
CA PRO A 104 -7.01 -8.34 2.28
C PRO A 104 -6.87 -9.87 2.33
N PRO A 105 -6.71 -10.45 3.52
CA PRO A 105 -6.58 -11.88 3.66
C PRO A 105 -7.89 -12.62 3.36
N TYR A 106 -7.76 -13.76 2.68
CA TYR A 106 -8.82 -14.76 2.54
C TYR A 106 -8.20 -16.16 2.47
N LYS A 107 -9.01 -17.19 2.63
CA LYS A 107 -8.53 -18.57 2.49
C LYS A 107 -9.27 -19.29 1.39
N VAL A 108 -8.55 -20.14 0.71
CA VAL A 108 -9.05 -20.96 -0.38
C VAL A 108 -8.65 -22.42 -0.22
N VAL A 109 -9.46 -23.29 -0.79
CA VAL A 109 -9.19 -24.71 -1.00
C VAL A 109 -9.08 -24.92 -2.51
N ASP A 110 -7.95 -25.37 -2.96
CA ASP A 110 -7.74 -25.70 -4.36
C ASP A 110 -8.10 -27.16 -4.63
N GLY A 111 -9.04 -27.38 -5.54
CA GLY A 111 -9.55 -28.72 -5.87
C GLY A 111 -8.64 -29.50 -6.84
N LYS A 112 -7.82 -28.88 -7.67
CA LYS A 112 -7.07 -29.53 -8.76
C LYS A 112 -5.64 -29.06 -8.95
N GLY A 113 -5.19 -28.08 -8.20
CA GLY A 113 -3.87 -27.50 -8.38
C GLY A 113 -3.75 -26.63 -9.65
N ASP A 114 -4.86 -26.09 -10.14
CA ASP A 114 -4.91 -25.11 -11.20
C ASP A 114 -5.60 -23.83 -10.72
N TYR A 115 -5.45 -22.73 -11.46
CA TYR A 115 -5.97 -21.41 -11.05
C TYR A 115 -7.48 -21.27 -11.24
N THR A 116 -8.13 -22.24 -11.83
CA THR A 116 -9.52 -22.16 -12.27
C THR A 116 -10.47 -22.96 -11.38
N THR A 117 -9.95 -23.77 -10.46
CA THR A 117 -10.74 -24.73 -9.69
C THR A 117 -10.49 -24.67 -8.18
N TRP A 118 -10.41 -23.48 -7.65
CA TRP A 118 -10.38 -23.28 -6.21
C TRP A 118 -11.76 -22.87 -5.66
N SER A 119 -11.97 -23.04 -4.40
CA SER A 119 -13.18 -22.59 -3.69
C SER A 119 -12.82 -21.93 -2.38
N TYR A 120 -13.71 -21.11 -1.85
CA TYR A 120 -13.60 -20.65 -0.48
C TYR A 120 -13.74 -21.82 0.49
N THR A 121 -13.19 -21.65 1.69
CA THR A 121 -13.49 -22.53 2.81
C THR A 121 -14.96 -22.37 3.22
N SER A 122 -15.47 -23.28 4.02
CA SER A 122 -16.85 -23.19 4.54
C SER A 122 -17.02 -22.14 5.65
N ASP A 123 -15.93 -21.59 6.18
CA ASP A 123 -15.96 -20.59 7.24
C ASP A 123 -16.05 -19.17 6.64
N PRO A 124 -17.15 -18.44 6.90
CA PRO A 124 -17.28 -17.05 6.43
C PRO A 124 -16.17 -16.12 6.96
N ALA A 125 -15.60 -16.40 8.13
CA ALA A 125 -14.51 -15.61 8.70
C ALA A 125 -13.25 -15.63 7.81
N ASP A 126 -13.08 -16.68 7.02
CA ASP A 126 -11.93 -16.79 6.12
C ASP A 126 -12.00 -15.84 4.91
N ARG A 127 -13.16 -15.21 4.67
CA ARG A 127 -13.39 -14.25 3.57
C ARG A 127 -14.05 -12.94 4.03
N GLU A 128 -13.90 -12.59 5.30
CA GLU A 128 -14.50 -11.43 5.95
C GLU A 128 -14.42 -10.14 5.12
N TYR A 129 -13.26 -9.85 4.53
CA TYR A 129 -13.04 -8.61 3.78
C TYR A 129 -13.49 -8.72 2.33
N ILE A 130 -13.41 -9.92 1.76
CA ILE A 130 -13.85 -10.17 0.39
C ILE A 130 -15.36 -9.94 0.29
N ASP A 131 -16.12 -10.41 1.24
CA ASP A 131 -17.56 -10.24 1.27
C ASP A 131 -17.98 -8.76 1.46
N ILE A 132 -17.16 -7.95 2.13
CA ILE A 132 -17.40 -6.50 2.27
C ILE A 132 -17.12 -5.76 0.96
N MET A 133 -16.13 -6.18 0.18
CA MET A 133 -15.78 -5.53 -1.08
C MET A 133 -16.76 -5.81 -2.21
N GLY A 134 -17.55 -6.87 -2.10
CA GLY A 134 -18.56 -7.24 -3.06
C GLY A 134 -18.90 -8.73 -3.00
N PRO A 135 -20.10 -9.13 -3.40
CA PRO A 135 -20.51 -10.53 -3.37
C PRO A 135 -19.67 -11.35 -4.35
N ASN A 136 -19.20 -12.48 -3.86
CA ASN A 136 -18.42 -13.42 -4.66
C ASN A 136 -18.69 -14.84 -4.22
N GLU A 137 -19.53 -15.56 -4.96
CA GLU A 137 -19.99 -16.89 -4.60
C GLU A 137 -19.28 -18.01 -5.34
N SER A 138 -18.51 -17.69 -6.40
CA SER A 138 -17.98 -18.68 -7.31
C SER A 138 -16.47 -18.55 -7.49
N CYS A 139 -15.79 -19.68 -7.49
CA CYS A 139 -14.38 -19.76 -7.85
C CYS A 139 -14.12 -19.79 -9.37
N SER A 140 -15.10 -20.07 -10.19
CA SER A 140 -14.91 -20.15 -11.64
C SER A 140 -14.74 -18.80 -12.32
N ASN A 141 -15.23 -17.73 -11.70
CA ASN A 141 -14.97 -16.36 -12.10
C ASN A 141 -15.04 -15.42 -10.89
N PRO A 142 -14.18 -15.63 -9.89
CA PRO A 142 -14.28 -14.91 -8.64
C PRO A 142 -13.83 -13.48 -8.83
N GLY A 143 -14.67 -12.53 -8.44
CA GLY A 143 -14.36 -11.12 -8.49
C GLY A 143 -14.87 -10.40 -7.25
N VAL A 144 -14.26 -9.30 -6.92
CA VAL A 144 -14.64 -8.39 -5.85
C VAL A 144 -14.74 -7.01 -6.44
N GLY A 145 -15.96 -6.50 -6.62
CA GLY A 145 -16.15 -5.34 -7.45
C GLY A 145 -15.56 -5.61 -8.85
N MET A 146 -14.67 -4.75 -9.31
CA MET A 146 -13.98 -4.91 -10.59
C MET A 146 -12.73 -5.82 -10.52
N LYS A 147 -12.40 -6.35 -9.36
CA LYS A 147 -11.21 -7.18 -9.16
C LYS A 147 -11.55 -8.66 -9.21
N ARG A 148 -10.77 -9.42 -9.95
CA ARG A 148 -10.87 -10.88 -9.99
C ARG A 148 -9.90 -11.49 -8.98
N LEU A 149 -10.40 -12.34 -8.09
CA LEU A 149 -9.59 -12.95 -7.06
C LEU A 149 -8.74 -14.09 -7.64
N PRO A 150 -7.43 -14.08 -7.43
CA PRO A 150 -6.58 -15.20 -7.81
C PRO A 150 -6.75 -16.37 -6.84
N GLY A 151 -6.91 -17.55 -7.38
CA GLY A 151 -6.64 -18.79 -6.67
C GLY A 151 -5.15 -19.04 -6.53
N GLN A 152 -4.78 -20.12 -5.87
CA GLN A 152 -3.40 -20.53 -5.74
C GLN A 152 -3.24 -21.97 -6.27
N ASN A 153 -2.09 -22.26 -6.85
CA ASN A 153 -1.78 -23.57 -7.41
C ASN A 153 -1.36 -24.55 -6.31
N TRP A 154 -2.34 -25.17 -5.63
CA TRP A 154 -2.11 -26.10 -4.52
C TRP A 154 -2.83 -27.43 -4.71
N SER A 155 -2.40 -28.45 -3.97
CA SER A 155 -3.11 -29.71 -4.00
C SER A 155 -4.41 -29.66 -3.20
N ALA A 156 -5.37 -30.46 -3.63
CA ALA A 156 -6.79 -30.45 -3.34
C ALA A 156 -7.22 -30.43 -1.87
N SER A 157 -6.39 -30.77 -0.92
CA SER A 157 -6.78 -30.87 0.49
C SER A 157 -6.21 -29.78 1.39
N LEU A 158 -5.54 -28.79 0.81
CA LEU A 158 -4.83 -27.79 1.58
C LEU A 158 -5.56 -26.46 1.60
N VAL A 159 -5.89 -26.01 2.80
CA VAL A 159 -6.37 -24.65 3.03
C VAL A 159 -5.17 -23.70 3.08
N ARG A 160 -5.23 -22.64 2.32
CA ARG A 160 -4.17 -21.63 2.25
C ARG A 160 -4.71 -20.23 2.38
N ARG A 161 -3.93 -19.38 3.03
CA ARG A 161 -4.19 -17.95 3.08
C ARG A 161 -3.65 -17.27 1.81
N VAL A 162 -4.42 -16.34 1.29
CA VAL A 162 -4.03 -15.44 0.20
C VAL A 162 -3.99 -14.02 0.79
N PRO A 163 -3.01 -13.17 0.48
CA PRO A 163 -1.80 -13.44 -0.27
C PRO A 163 -0.87 -14.43 0.43
N ASN A 164 -0.09 -15.14 -0.37
CA ASN A 164 0.90 -16.08 0.14
C ASN A 164 2.18 -15.34 0.56
N LEU A 165 3.00 -16.01 1.37
CA LEU A 165 4.31 -15.49 1.75
C LEU A 165 5.40 -16.05 0.85
N GLN A 166 6.19 -15.13 0.30
CA GLN A 166 7.38 -15.45 -0.47
C GLN A 166 8.59 -15.61 0.46
N GLY A 167 9.54 -16.42 0.07
CA GLY A 167 10.86 -16.49 0.72
C GLY A 167 11.08 -17.75 1.50
N GLY A 168 10.15 -18.65 1.46
CA GLY A 168 10.46 -19.99 1.80
C GLY A 168 11.16 -20.69 0.65
N ALA A 169 12.13 -21.53 0.97
CA ALA A 169 12.56 -22.57 0.07
C ALA A 169 11.33 -23.25 -0.55
N GLN A 170 11.48 -23.74 -1.78
CA GLN A 170 10.49 -24.64 -2.37
C GLN A 170 10.03 -25.63 -1.30
N TYR A 171 8.74 -25.63 -0.98
CA TYR A 171 8.21 -26.63 -0.09
C TYR A 171 7.62 -27.76 -0.92
N THR A 172 7.76 -28.96 -0.43
CA THR A 172 7.27 -30.17 -1.08
C THR A 172 6.07 -30.68 -0.31
N ILE A 173 4.93 -30.79 -0.97
CA ILE A 173 3.73 -31.41 -0.42
C ILE A 173 3.42 -32.62 -1.29
N GLU A 174 3.33 -33.80 -0.69
CA GLU A 174 3.02 -35.05 -1.39
C GLU A 174 3.89 -35.31 -2.65
N GLY A 175 5.18 -34.97 -2.56
CA GLY A 175 6.13 -35.16 -3.64
C GLY A 175 6.08 -34.12 -4.76
N LYS A 176 5.16 -33.15 -4.72
CA LYS A 176 5.14 -32.02 -5.67
C LYS A 176 5.88 -30.82 -5.07
N LYS A 177 6.78 -30.26 -5.86
CA LYS A 177 7.48 -29.03 -5.53
C LYS A 177 6.60 -27.84 -5.86
N TYR A 178 6.37 -27.00 -4.88
CA TYR A 178 5.74 -25.70 -5.02
C TYR A 178 6.83 -24.65 -4.91
N GLY A 179 7.06 -23.96 -6.00
CA GLY A 179 8.10 -22.96 -6.11
C GLY A 179 7.59 -21.56 -5.73
N PRO A 180 8.47 -20.55 -5.78
CA PRO A 180 8.15 -19.17 -5.43
C PRO A 180 7.19 -18.47 -6.40
N HIS A 181 6.61 -19.17 -7.35
CA HIS A 181 5.71 -18.62 -8.38
C HIS A 181 4.22 -18.66 -8.00
N ALA A 182 3.90 -18.54 -6.73
CA ALA A 182 2.53 -18.22 -6.35
C ALA A 182 2.27 -16.75 -6.74
N TYR A 183 1.34 -16.53 -7.64
CA TYR A 183 1.10 -15.23 -8.28
C TYR A 183 0.82 -14.07 -7.35
N VAL A 184 0.38 -14.27 -6.16
CA VAL A 184 0.13 -13.23 -5.15
C VAL A 184 0.98 -13.49 -3.91
N ALA A 185 2.28 -13.67 -4.12
CA ALA A 185 3.23 -13.86 -3.05
C ALA A 185 4.02 -12.57 -2.79
N CYS A 186 4.25 -12.27 -1.52
CA CYS A 186 5.08 -11.16 -1.09
C CYS A 186 5.88 -11.52 0.17
N ARG A 187 6.96 -10.81 0.41
CA ARG A 187 7.83 -11.06 1.57
C ARG A 187 7.22 -10.51 2.86
N SER A 188 6.58 -9.34 2.76
CA SER A 188 6.04 -8.62 3.90
C SER A 188 4.70 -9.18 4.42
N GLY A 189 3.97 -9.92 3.59
CA GLY A 189 2.59 -10.32 3.85
C GLY A 189 1.54 -9.28 3.38
N TYR A 190 1.96 -8.10 2.94
CA TYR A 190 1.09 -7.01 2.48
C TYR A 190 1.25 -6.78 0.98
N TYR A 191 0.55 -7.58 0.19
CA TYR A 191 0.59 -7.53 -1.27
C TYR A 191 -0.20 -6.34 -1.80
N VAL A 192 0.43 -5.51 -2.65
CA VAL A 192 -0.25 -4.37 -3.29
C VAL A 192 -1.01 -4.84 -4.51
N TRP A 193 -2.30 -4.51 -4.59
CA TRP A 193 -3.15 -4.89 -5.71
C TRP A 193 -4.04 -3.76 -6.24
N LYS A 194 -3.69 -2.53 -5.98
CA LYS A 194 -4.48 -1.36 -6.38
C LYS A 194 -4.85 -1.38 -7.87
N ASN A 195 -3.91 -1.74 -8.72
CA ASN A 195 -4.08 -1.84 -10.17
C ASN A 195 -4.50 -3.24 -10.66
N TRP A 196 -4.76 -4.16 -9.76
CA TRP A 196 -5.20 -5.50 -10.11
C TRP A 196 -6.68 -5.47 -10.49
N ASP A 197 -7.01 -5.92 -11.70
CA ASP A 197 -8.37 -5.94 -12.24
C ASP A 197 -8.82 -7.36 -12.58
N ASN A 198 -8.39 -7.89 -13.73
CA ASN A 198 -8.80 -9.16 -14.25
C ASN A 198 -7.67 -10.18 -14.18
N TRP A 199 -7.90 -11.28 -13.47
CA TRP A 199 -6.93 -12.37 -13.36
C TRP A 199 -6.53 -12.95 -14.71
N GLU A 200 -7.49 -13.17 -15.63
CA GLU A 200 -7.19 -13.75 -16.95
C GLU A 200 -6.34 -12.82 -17.78
N GLU A 201 -6.65 -11.54 -17.80
CA GLU A 201 -5.87 -10.54 -18.53
C GLU A 201 -4.47 -10.41 -17.94
N ASN A 202 -4.36 -10.33 -16.63
CA ASN A 202 -3.08 -10.25 -15.94
C ASN A 202 -2.26 -11.55 -16.07
N TYR A 203 -2.92 -12.70 -16.17
CA TYR A 203 -2.26 -14.01 -16.22
C TYR A 203 -1.90 -14.46 -17.61
N ASN A 204 -2.83 -14.39 -18.56
CA ASN A 204 -2.67 -15.00 -19.87
C ASN A 204 -1.85 -14.16 -20.84
N ASN A 205 -1.85 -12.86 -20.70
CA ASN A 205 -1.13 -11.99 -21.63
C ASN A 205 -0.75 -10.66 -20.95
N ALA A 206 0.55 -10.51 -20.67
CA ALA A 206 1.14 -9.31 -20.09
C ALA A 206 0.90 -8.00 -20.89
N GLN A 207 0.32 -8.09 -22.07
CA GLN A 207 0.20 -6.97 -22.99
C GLN A 207 -1.24 -6.57 -23.30
N VAL A 208 -2.22 -7.23 -22.69
CA VAL A 208 -3.64 -6.97 -22.96
C VAL A 208 -4.43 -6.36 -21.82
N ASN A 209 -3.79 -5.89 -20.76
CA ASN A 209 -4.50 -5.12 -19.76
C ASN A 209 -4.85 -3.75 -20.31
N THR A 210 -6.13 -3.53 -20.59
CA THR A 210 -6.67 -2.31 -21.21
C THR A 210 -7.29 -1.35 -20.23
N ALA A 211 -7.26 -1.64 -18.93
CA ALA A 211 -7.76 -0.72 -17.93
C ALA A 211 -7.06 0.64 -18.04
N ASP A 212 -7.82 1.69 -18.21
CA ASP A 212 -7.32 3.06 -18.30
C ASP A 212 -6.59 3.46 -17.02
N LYS A 213 -5.62 4.36 -17.13
CA LYS A 213 -4.85 4.82 -15.97
C LYS A 213 -5.07 6.30 -15.70
N PRO A 214 -5.63 6.66 -14.53
CA PRO A 214 -5.78 8.05 -14.14
C PRO A 214 -4.40 8.70 -13.94
N ILE A 215 -4.18 9.85 -14.54
CA ILE A 215 -2.93 10.62 -14.42
C ILE A 215 -3.15 11.83 -13.51
N PHE A 216 -4.29 12.51 -13.66
CA PHE A 216 -4.63 13.68 -12.85
C PHE A 216 -6.09 13.61 -12.42
N LYS A 217 -6.33 13.76 -11.12
CA LYS A 217 -7.62 13.55 -10.49
C LYS A 217 -8.00 14.69 -9.57
N ILE A 218 -9.29 14.84 -9.31
CA ILE A 218 -9.81 15.83 -8.38
C ILE A 218 -9.30 15.63 -6.95
N GLU A 219 -9.03 14.40 -6.54
CA GLU A 219 -8.49 14.05 -5.22
C GLU A 219 -7.16 14.77 -4.95
N GLU A 220 -6.28 14.81 -5.95
CA GLU A 220 -5.01 15.54 -5.84
C GLU A 220 -5.24 17.03 -5.66
N ILE A 221 -6.20 17.61 -6.39
CA ILE A 221 -6.53 19.04 -6.26
C ILE A 221 -7.08 19.35 -4.87
N LEU A 222 -7.98 18.52 -4.34
CA LEU A 222 -8.54 18.70 -3.00
C LEU A 222 -7.44 18.66 -1.93
N LEU A 223 -6.50 17.75 -2.05
CA LEU A 223 -5.38 17.60 -1.12
C LEU A 223 -4.36 18.75 -1.26
N ASN A 224 -4.06 19.18 -2.49
CA ASN A 224 -3.22 20.36 -2.72
C ASN A 224 -3.85 21.61 -2.13
N TYR A 225 -5.16 21.79 -2.28
CA TYR A 225 -5.91 22.91 -1.74
C TYR A 225 -5.92 22.91 -0.21
N ALA A 226 -6.16 21.77 0.40
CA ALA A 226 -6.13 21.63 1.86
C ALA A 226 -4.76 22.02 2.44
N GLU A 227 -3.67 21.48 1.88
CA GLU A 227 -2.31 21.80 2.33
C GLU A 227 -1.95 23.27 2.10
N ALA A 228 -2.31 23.84 0.94
CA ALA A 228 -2.06 25.25 0.64
C ALA A 228 -2.78 26.20 1.60
N LEU A 229 -4.04 25.92 1.94
CA LEU A 229 -4.78 26.72 2.91
C LEU A 229 -4.22 26.58 4.32
N TYR A 230 -3.72 25.38 4.69
CA TYR A 230 -3.02 25.22 5.97
C TYR A 230 -1.75 26.09 6.02
N GLU A 231 -0.92 26.06 5.01
CA GLU A 231 0.33 26.83 4.94
C GLU A 231 0.09 28.36 4.95
N THR A 232 -1.08 28.81 4.51
CA THR A 232 -1.49 30.21 4.57
C THR A 232 -2.26 30.59 5.84
N GLY A 233 -2.45 29.65 6.76
CA GLY A 233 -3.20 29.87 8.00
C GLY A 233 -4.71 29.99 7.84
N ALA A 234 -5.26 29.52 6.71
CA ALA A 234 -6.67 29.58 6.37
C ALA A 234 -7.39 28.22 6.41
N PHE A 235 -6.75 27.16 6.89
CA PHE A 235 -7.38 25.86 7.03
C PHE A 235 -8.29 25.82 8.26
N ASP A 236 -9.57 25.62 8.05
CA ASP A 236 -10.59 25.49 9.09
C ASP A 236 -11.50 24.27 8.84
N GLN A 237 -12.56 24.13 9.65
CA GLN A 237 -13.51 23.04 9.50
C GLN A 237 -14.25 23.07 8.16
N ASN A 238 -14.54 24.27 7.60
CA ASN A 238 -15.22 24.37 6.31
C ASN A 238 -14.31 23.86 5.20
N VAL A 239 -13.03 24.20 5.23
CA VAL A 239 -12.05 23.68 4.28
C VAL A 239 -11.90 22.17 4.42
N ALA A 240 -11.88 21.65 5.65
CA ALA A 240 -11.87 20.20 5.89
C ALA A 240 -13.10 19.51 5.28
N GLU A 241 -14.31 20.10 5.38
CA GLU A 241 -15.55 19.56 4.79
C GLU A 241 -15.49 19.59 3.24
N GLU A 242 -14.88 20.60 2.66
CA GLU A 242 -14.76 20.76 1.20
C GLU A 242 -13.67 19.86 0.58
N THR A 243 -12.75 19.34 1.39
CA THR A 243 -11.56 18.60 0.95
C THR A 243 -11.50 17.21 1.57
N ILE A 244 -10.82 17.07 2.70
CA ILE A 244 -10.52 15.81 3.39
C ILE A 244 -11.79 15.02 3.70
N ASN A 245 -12.82 15.67 4.19
CA ASN A 245 -14.05 15.01 4.59
C ASN A 245 -14.87 14.46 3.41
N LYS A 246 -14.69 14.98 2.20
CA LYS A 246 -15.23 14.35 0.99
C LYS A 246 -14.56 13.01 0.72
N LEU A 247 -13.23 12.95 0.85
CA LEU A 247 -12.45 11.72 0.65
C LEU A 247 -12.80 10.68 1.71
N ARG A 248 -12.85 11.07 2.98
CA ARG A 248 -13.23 10.19 4.10
C ARG A 248 -14.66 9.68 3.98
N THR A 249 -15.60 10.53 3.60
CA THR A 249 -17.01 10.13 3.39
C THR A 249 -17.12 9.09 2.27
N ARG A 250 -16.44 9.29 1.14
CA ARG A 250 -16.38 8.30 0.06
C ARG A 250 -15.78 6.97 0.53
N ALA A 251 -14.76 7.05 1.37
CA ALA A 251 -14.08 5.88 1.91
C ALA A 251 -14.87 5.15 3.00
N GLY A 252 -15.90 5.76 3.58
CA GLY A 252 -16.61 5.21 4.74
C GLY A 252 -15.83 5.34 6.05
N VAL A 253 -15.03 6.39 6.17
CA VAL A 253 -14.27 6.76 7.36
C VAL A 253 -14.92 7.98 8.01
N GLU A 254 -14.94 8.03 9.34
CA GLU A 254 -15.47 9.16 10.09
C GLU A 254 -14.73 10.46 9.72
N LYS A 255 -15.48 11.54 9.68
CA LYS A 255 -15.00 12.87 9.27
C LYS A 255 -13.96 13.42 10.24
N MET A 256 -13.02 14.17 9.69
CA MET A 256 -12.09 14.98 10.46
C MET A 256 -12.82 16.15 11.09
N THR A 257 -12.76 16.24 12.42
CA THR A 257 -13.15 17.43 13.18
C THR A 257 -11.87 18.15 13.60
N VAL A 258 -11.58 19.29 12.99
CA VAL A 258 -10.31 20.02 13.15
C VAL A 258 -10.02 20.32 14.62
N ALA A 259 -11.03 20.71 15.39
CA ALA A 259 -10.89 21.00 16.82
C ALA A 259 -10.46 19.80 17.69
N ASN A 260 -10.62 18.59 17.18
CA ASN A 260 -10.23 17.34 17.87
C ASN A 260 -8.83 16.86 17.50
N ILE A 261 -8.15 17.55 16.58
CA ILE A 261 -6.81 17.17 16.13
C ILE A 261 -5.79 17.95 16.95
N ASP A 262 -5.40 17.39 18.06
CA ASP A 262 -4.42 17.94 18.99
C ASP A 262 -3.13 17.08 19.05
N GLU A 263 -2.23 17.44 19.96
CA GLU A 263 -0.96 16.74 20.18
C GLU A 263 -1.09 15.25 20.53
N ASN A 264 -2.26 14.86 21.05
CA ASN A 264 -2.55 13.48 21.45
C ASN A 264 -3.27 12.66 20.36
N PHE A 265 -3.75 13.31 19.30
CA PHE A 265 -4.48 12.64 18.24
C PHE A 265 -3.62 11.57 17.53
N ASP A 266 -2.35 11.86 17.30
CA ASP A 266 -1.36 10.89 16.85
C ASP A 266 -0.04 11.06 17.59
N PRO A 267 0.18 10.31 18.67
CA PRO A 267 1.43 10.37 19.41
C PRO A 267 2.65 9.87 18.62
N LYS A 268 2.40 9.15 17.51
CA LYS A 268 3.44 8.63 16.59
C LYS A 268 3.51 9.40 15.28
N ARG A 269 2.94 10.61 15.22
CA ARG A 269 2.94 11.40 13.99
C ARG A 269 4.34 11.64 13.43
N GLY A 270 4.39 11.92 12.16
CA GLY A 270 5.63 12.09 11.42
C GLY A 270 6.51 13.26 11.91
N LYS A 271 7.78 13.17 11.59
CA LYS A 271 8.77 14.23 11.85
C LYS A 271 9.33 14.77 10.55
N TYR A 272 9.51 16.07 10.48
CA TYR A 272 10.32 16.70 9.44
C TYR A 272 11.71 17.05 9.96
N TYR A 273 12.67 17.17 9.04
CA TYR A 273 14.07 17.36 9.37
C TYR A 273 14.61 18.62 8.66
N PRO A 274 14.56 19.79 9.30
CA PRO A 274 15.21 20.98 8.77
C PRO A 274 16.69 20.73 8.52
N LYS A 275 17.28 21.50 7.63
CA LYS A 275 18.72 21.39 7.36
C LYS A 275 19.53 21.43 8.66
N ASN A 276 20.47 20.50 8.82
CA ASN A 276 21.31 20.34 10.00
C ASN A 276 20.58 19.88 11.30
N ASN A 277 19.35 19.40 11.20
CA ASN A 277 18.66 18.81 12.32
C ASN A 277 18.51 17.29 12.13
N THR A 278 19.21 16.50 12.92
CA THR A 278 19.20 15.03 12.86
C THR A 278 18.16 14.38 13.77
N THR A 279 17.57 15.15 14.70
CA THR A 279 16.58 14.64 15.65
C THR A 279 15.17 14.65 15.07
N GLY A 280 14.90 15.58 14.15
CA GLY A 280 13.60 15.82 13.57
C GLY A 280 12.66 16.57 14.53
N ILE A 281 11.69 17.25 13.97
CA ILE A 281 10.66 18.01 14.66
C ILE A 281 9.32 17.38 14.32
N LEU A 282 8.48 17.13 15.32
CA LEU A 282 7.12 16.63 15.08
C LEU A 282 6.36 17.60 14.16
N VAL A 283 5.69 17.07 13.17
CA VAL A 283 4.79 17.84 12.31
C VAL A 283 3.61 18.33 13.17
N ASP A 284 3.11 19.55 12.90
CA ASP A 284 1.86 20.02 13.52
C ASP A 284 0.74 18.98 13.35
N PRO A 285 -0.09 18.72 14.36
CA PRO A 285 -1.08 17.65 14.30
C PRO A 285 -2.06 17.77 13.12
N VAL A 286 -2.57 18.96 12.84
CA VAL A 286 -3.51 19.19 11.73
C VAL A 286 -2.82 19.01 10.39
N LEU A 287 -1.63 19.55 10.23
CA LEU A 287 -0.83 19.36 9.02
C LEU A 287 -0.50 17.88 8.80
N TRP A 288 -0.21 17.15 9.87
CA TRP A 288 0.05 15.72 9.77
C TRP A 288 -1.17 14.94 9.26
N GLU A 289 -2.37 15.28 9.73
CA GLU A 289 -3.60 14.63 9.24
C GLU A 289 -3.89 14.98 7.78
N ILE A 290 -3.62 16.21 7.33
CA ILE A 290 -3.68 16.57 5.90
C ILE A 290 -2.70 15.72 5.08
N ARG A 291 -1.47 15.60 5.53
CA ARG A 291 -0.43 14.79 4.88
C ARG A 291 -0.73 13.30 4.92
N ARG A 292 -1.26 12.79 6.03
CA ARG A 292 -1.75 11.42 6.15
C ARG A 292 -2.83 11.13 5.12
N GLU A 293 -3.83 11.99 5.02
CA GLU A 293 -4.90 11.82 4.04
C GLU A 293 -4.33 11.77 2.61
N ARG A 294 -3.36 12.63 2.31
CA ARG A 294 -2.66 12.62 1.03
C ARG A 294 -1.90 11.33 0.79
N ILE A 295 -1.16 10.84 1.77
CA ILE A 295 -0.43 9.57 1.68
C ILE A 295 -1.40 8.42 1.39
N ILE A 296 -2.51 8.33 2.11
CA ILE A 296 -3.49 7.26 1.98
C ILE A 296 -4.22 7.34 0.63
N GLU A 297 -4.68 8.50 0.26
CA GLU A 297 -5.46 8.69 -0.97
C GLU A 297 -4.63 8.44 -2.23
N LEU A 298 -3.40 8.94 -2.26
CA LEU A 298 -2.50 8.82 -3.40
C LEU A 298 -1.49 7.65 -3.28
N MET A 299 -1.78 6.70 -2.38
CA MET A 299 -0.92 5.53 -2.16
C MET A 299 -0.73 4.73 -3.45
N GLY A 300 0.54 4.45 -3.79
CA GLY A 300 0.89 3.69 -5.00
C GLY A 300 0.80 4.47 -6.31
N GLU A 301 0.57 5.79 -6.28
CA GLU A 301 0.41 6.63 -7.47
C GLU A 301 1.68 7.44 -7.86
N GLY A 302 2.82 7.15 -7.23
CA GLY A 302 4.10 7.77 -7.56
C GLY A 302 4.41 9.09 -6.84
N PHE A 303 3.50 9.63 -6.04
CA PHE A 303 3.69 10.91 -5.33
C PHE A 303 4.61 10.81 -4.11
N GLY A 304 4.68 9.65 -3.46
CA GLY A 304 5.31 9.50 -2.15
C GLY A 304 6.77 9.99 -2.09
N PHE A 305 7.57 9.67 -3.11
CA PHE A 305 8.98 10.09 -3.15
C PHE A 305 9.13 11.62 -3.21
N TYR A 306 8.29 12.30 -3.97
CA TYR A 306 8.32 13.76 -4.06
C TYR A 306 7.77 14.42 -2.80
N ASP A 307 6.70 13.88 -2.24
CA ASP A 307 6.07 14.38 -1.02
C ASP A 307 7.01 14.30 0.18
N VAL A 308 7.65 13.18 0.44
CA VAL A 308 8.58 13.03 1.57
C VAL A 308 9.82 13.93 1.43
N ARG A 309 10.22 14.26 0.21
CA ARG A 309 11.32 15.20 -0.06
C ARG A 309 10.88 16.64 0.18
N ARG A 310 9.78 17.11 -0.41
CA ARG A 310 9.29 18.49 -0.24
C ARG A 310 8.90 18.79 1.21
N TRP A 311 8.38 17.81 1.94
CA TRP A 311 8.07 17.90 3.37
C TRP A 311 9.31 17.79 4.26
N ARG A 312 10.46 17.47 3.69
CA ARG A 312 11.69 17.15 4.44
C ARG A 312 11.50 16.05 5.47
N MET A 313 10.69 15.05 5.13
CA MET A 313 10.35 13.91 5.98
C MET A 313 11.05 12.61 5.54
N ALA A 314 11.91 12.66 4.53
CA ALA A 314 12.58 11.47 4.01
C ALA A 314 13.31 10.64 5.10
N PRO A 315 14.03 11.24 6.06
CA PRO A 315 14.62 10.44 7.15
C PRO A 315 13.59 9.71 8.01
N TRP A 316 12.41 10.28 8.23
CA TRP A 316 11.38 9.62 9.02
C TRP A 316 10.86 8.35 8.36
N PHE A 317 10.70 8.35 7.04
CA PHE A 317 10.24 7.19 6.28
C PHE A 317 11.36 6.19 5.97
N VAL A 318 12.54 6.67 5.56
CA VAL A 318 13.64 5.82 5.05
C VAL A 318 14.47 5.24 6.19
N ASN A 319 14.67 6.00 7.28
CA ASN A 319 15.51 5.57 8.40
C ASN A 319 14.75 4.69 9.41
N MET A 320 13.47 4.42 9.15
CA MET A 320 12.66 3.55 10.00
C MET A 320 13.00 2.09 9.74
N GLN A 321 13.13 1.30 10.81
CA GLN A 321 13.22 -0.16 10.70
C GLN A 321 11.94 -0.68 10.03
N GLN A 322 12.10 -1.27 8.86
CA GLN A 322 10.98 -1.83 8.11
C GLN A 322 10.77 -3.29 8.49
N LYS A 323 9.52 -3.65 8.72
CA LYS A 323 9.10 -5.01 9.07
C LYS A 323 7.83 -5.37 8.30
N GLY A 324 7.64 -6.65 8.05
CA GLY A 324 6.41 -7.19 7.48
C GLY A 324 5.33 -7.38 8.54
N MET A 325 4.29 -8.14 8.20
CA MET A 325 3.20 -8.47 9.12
C MET A 325 3.68 -9.32 10.29
N TRP A 326 2.89 -9.38 11.34
CA TRP A 326 3.06 -10.37 12.41
C TRP A 326 2.65 -11.75 11.92
N ILE A 327 3.45 -12.76 12.27
CA ILE A 327 3.20 -14.14 11.88
C ILE A 327 3.70 -15.13 12.94
N SER A 328 3.07 -16.29 12.97
CA SER A 328 3.60 -17.47 13.64
C SER A 328 4.42 -18.33 12.67
N LYS A 329 5.59 -18.82 13.08
CA LYS A 329 6.38 -19.79 12.29
C LYS A 329 5.64 -21.11 12.04
N ASN A 330 4.53 -21.37 12.72
CA ASN A 330 3.65 -22.49 12.38
C ASN A 330 3.00 -22.32 10.99
N GLU A 331 2.83 -21.09 10.50
CA GLU A 331 2.33 -20.84 9.14
C GLU A 331 3.41 -21.09 8.08
N LEU A 332 4.65 -20.68 8.37
CA LEU A 332 5.79 -20.88 7.47
C LEU A 332 7.10 -20.91 8.27
N SER A 333 7.61 -22.12 8.51
CA SER A 333 8.77 -22.36 9.38
C SER A 333 10.10 -21.76 8.88
N SER A 334 10.19 -21.47 7.58
CA SER A 334 11.41 -20.92 6.96
C SER A 334 11.54 -19.41 7.07
N LEU A 335 10.52 -18.69 7.57
CA LEU A 335 10.59 -17.25 7.75
C LEU A 335 11.56 -16.86 8.86
N THR A 336 12.27 -15.77 8.61
CA THR A 336 13.04 -15.10 9.66
C THR A 336 12.20 -13.97 10.26
N LEU A 337 12.29 -13.82 11.56
CA LEU A 337 11.54 -12.82 12.32
C LEU A 337 12.45 -11.69 12.76
N LEU A 338 11.88 -10.52 12.93
CA LEU A 338 12.58 -9.34 13.40
C LEU A 338 12.75 -9.41 14.93
N ASN A 339 13.97 -9.41 15.39
CA ASN A 339 14.27 -9.08 16.77
C ASN A 339 14.16 -7.55 16.94
N GLU A 340 13.05 -7.08 17.48
CA GLU A 340 12.79 -5.64 17.62
C GLU A 340 13.79 -4.93 18.55
N THR A 341 14.44 -5.67 19.46
CA THR A 341 15.46 -5.08 20.36
C THR A 341 16.76 -4.77 19.62
N THR A 342 17.20 -5.70 18.76
CA THR A 342 18.44 -5.52 18.01
C THR A 342 18.25 -4.87 16.66
N GLY A 343 17.05 -4.92 16.10
CA GLY A 343 16.74 -4.48 14.73
C GLY A 343 17.32 -5.40 13.65
N THR A 344 17.59 -6.66 14.00
CA THR A 344 18.19 -7.66 13.11
C THR A 344 17.32 -8.91 12.99
N SER A 345 17.63 -9.76 12.02
CA SER A 345 17.00 -11.07 11.89
C SER A 345 17.31 -11.97 13.10
N ASP A 346 16.35 -12.80 13.49
CA ASP A 346 16.58 -13.90 14.44
C ASP A 346 17.38 -15.07 13.81
N GLY A 347 17.63 -15.01 12.48
CA GLY A 347 18.33 -16.03 11.71
C GLY A 347 17.45 -17.21 11.28
N ALA A 348 17.96 -17.99 10.34
CA ALA A 348 17.23 -19.14 9.76
C ALA A 348 16.83 -20.21 10.79
N ASN A 349 17.59 -20.32 11.88
CA ASN A 349 17.32 -21.24 12.99
C ASN A 349 16.96 -20.51 14.29
N GLY A 350 16.41 -19.29 14.15
CA GLY A 350 16.05 -18.45 15.29
C GLY A 350 15.02 -19.10 16.21
N SER A 351 15.13 -18.79 17.49
CA SER A 351 14.28 -19.37 18.55
C SER A 351 12.92 -18.70 18.67
N MET A 352 12.69 -17.58 17.98
CA MET A 352 11.38 -16.91 17.98
C MET A 352 10.35 -17.80 17.29
N THR A 353 9.19 -17.96 17.90
CA THR A 353 8.08 -18.75 17.35
C THR A 353 7.04 -17.89 16.64
N GLU A 354 6.98 -16.60 16.97
CA GLU A 354 6.10 -15.61 16.39
C GLU A 354 6.74 -14.22 16.46
N GLY A 355 6.34 -13.33 15.61
CA GLY A 355 6.88 -11.96 15.53
C GLY A 355 6.62 -11.32 14.18
N TYR A 356 7.11 -10.11 14.00
CA TYR A 356 7.07 -9.46 12.70
C TYR A 356 8.08 -10.10 11.75
N ILE A 357 7.69 -10.23 10.49
CA ILE A 357 8.59 -10.69 9.43
C ILE A 357 9.76 -9.70 9.32
N TYR A 358 10.97 -10.23 9.36
CA TYR A 358 12.18 -9.47 9.06
C TYR A 358 12.28 -9.21 7.56
N LEU A 359 12.46 -7.95 7.17
CA LEU A 359 12.67 -7.55 5.77
C LEU A 359 14.09 -7.08 5.53
N PHE A 360 14.57 -6.12 6.32
CA PHE A 360 15.88 -5.49 6.19
C PHE A 360 16.45 -5.18 7.56
N ASN A 361 17.77 -5.09 7.64
CA ASN A 361 18.42 -4.52 8.81
C ASN A 361 18.05 -3.05 9.00
N ASP A 362 18.21 -2.57 10.23
CA ASP A 362 18.03 -1.16 10.53
C ASP A 362 18.98 -0.30 9.68
N PRO A 363 18.46 0.54 8.78
CA PRO A 363 19.30 1.28 7.85
C PRO A 363 20.24 2.29 8.55
N ILE A 364 19.85 2.79 9.71
CA ILE A 364 20.73 3.68 10.50
C ILE A 364 21.89 2.91 11.08
N LYS A 365 21.65 1.74 11.63
CA LYS A 365 22.72 0.88 12.19
C LYS A 365 23.71 0.41 11.12
N GLU A 366 23.24 0.28 9.88
CA GLU A 366 24.09 -0.07 8.74
C GLU A 366 24.78 1.14 8.07
N GLY A 367 24.53 2.36 8.54
CA GLY A 367 25.05 3.56 7.91
C GLY A 367 24.45 3.88 6.52
N LYS A 368 23.30 3.30 6.20
CA LYS A 368 22.60 3.42 4.91
C LYS A 368 21.40 4.36 4.96
N GLY A 369 21.28 5.19 5.98
CA GLY A 369 20.16 6.11 6.16
C GLY A 369 20.17 7.24 5.12
N TRP A 370 19.12 8.03 5.16
CA TRP A 370 18.98 9.21 4.31
C TRP A 370 20.03 10.27 4.66
N LEU A 371 20.76 10.73 3.65
CA LEU A 371 21.73 11.80 3.79
C LEU A 371 21.17 13.12 3.24
N GLU A 372 21.62 14.24 3.79
CA GLU A 372 21.18 15.59 3.37
C GLU A 372 21.36 15.83 1.86
N LYS A 373 22.45 15.31 1.29
CA LYS A 373 22.73 15.45 -0.15
C LYS A 373 21.65 14.85 -1.05
N TYR A 374 20.87 13.87 -0.57
CA TYR A 374 19.84 13.20 -1.36
C TYR A 374 18.56 14.04 -1.59
N TYR A 375 18.46 15.20 -0.95
CA TYR A 375 17.42 16.17 -1.30
C TYR A 375 17.67 16.85 -2.66
N LEU A 376 18.90 16.83 -3.15
CA LEU A 376 19.28 17.32 -4.45
C LEU A 376 19.88 16.18 -5.28
N TYR A 377 19.66 16.20 -6.58
CA TYR A 377 20.31 15.24 -7.46
C TYR A 377 21.77 15.66 -7.71
N GLN A 378 22.61 14.69 -7.97
CA GLN A 378 23.96 14.94 -8.47
C GLN A 378 23.87 15.60 -9.86
N VAL A 379 24.64 16.65 -10.08
CA VAL A 379 24.87 17.17 -11.45
C VAL A 379 25.76 16.16 -12.17
N PRO A 380 25.37 15.66 -13.35
CA PRO A 380 26.21 14.71 -14.09
C PRO A 380 27.62 15.24 -14.29
N LEU A 381 28.63 14.42 -14.05
CA LEU A 381 30.04 14.84 -14.15
C LEU A 381 30.41 15.29 -15.57
N GLU A 382 29.78 14.70 -16.58
CA GLU A 382 29.97 15.08 -17.97
C GLU A 382 29.52 16.52 -18.23
N GLU A 383 28.41 16.94 -17.64
CA GLU A 383 27.91 18.32 -17.76
C GLU A 383 28.87 19.34 -17.11
N ILE A 384 29.44 18.97 -15.95
CA ILE A 384 30.44 19.82 -15.28
C ILE A 384 31.71 19.90 -16.11
N ALA A 385 32.12 18.79 -16.74
CA ALA A 385 33.28 18.76 -17.62
C ALA A 385 33.12 19.63 -18.88
N LEU A 386 31.89 19.67 -19.41
CA LEU A 386 31.58 20.48 -20.60
C LEU A 386 31.36 21.96 -20.28
N ASN A 387 30.92 22.28 -19.07
CA ASN A 387 30.66 23.66 -18.67
C ASN A 387 31.34 23.98 -17.32
N PRO A 388 32.52 24.62 -17.34
CA PRO A 388 33.29 24.91 -16.11
C PRO A 388 32.59 25.92 -15.17
N ASN A 389 31.47 26.53 -15.59
CA ASN A 389 30.68 27.39 -14.71
C ASN A 389 29.64 26.61 -13.88
N LEU A 390 29.46 25.32 -14.16
CA LEU A 390 28.62 24.43 -13.33
C LEU A 390 29.42 23.96 -12.12
N THR A 391 28.74 23.99 -10.98
CA THR A 391 29.28 23.43 -9.73
C THR A 391 28.40 22.27 -9.29
N GLN A 392 28.98 21.32 -8.60
CA GLN A 392 28.26 20.20 -8.04
C GLN A 392 27.35 20.63 -6.88
N ASN A 393 26.24 19.95 -6.72
CA ASN A 393 25.34 20.15 -5.58
C ASN A 393 26.06 19.78 -4.26
N PRO A 394 25.75 20.50 -3.15
CA PRO A 394 26.43 20.29 -1.87
C PRO A 394 26.38 18.83 -1.41
N GLY A 395 27.53 18.31 -1.02
CA GLY A 395 27.68 16.93 -0.52
C GLY A 395 27.97 15.88 -1.59
N TRP A 396 27.94 16.25 -2.89
CA TRP A 396 28.33 15.41 -4.02
C TRP A 396 29.72 15.71 -4.57
N ASP A 397 30.36 16.73 -4.06
CA ASP A 397 31.68 17.24 -4.49
C ASP A 397 32.85 16.38 -4.01
N LYS A 398 32.57 15.30 -3.29
CA LYS A 398 33.58 14.43 -2.67
C LYS A 398 33.53 12.98 -3.15
N GLU A 399 32.79 12.68 -4.19
CA GLU A 399 32.73 11.34 -4.75
C GLU A 399 33.35 11.25 -6.13
#